data_485ed3a113f56f1db2243a40476534ed
#
_entry.id   485ed3a113f56f1db2243a40476534ed
#
_cell.length_a   1.000
_cell.length_b   1.000
_cell.length_c   1.000
_cell.angle_alpha   90.00
_cell.angle_beta   90.00
_cell.angle_gamma   90.00
#
_symmetry.space_group_name_H-M   'P 1'
#
loop_
_entity.id
_entity.type
_entity.pdbx_description
1 polymer ?
#
loop_
_entity_poly.entity_id
_entity_poly.type
_entity_poly.pdbx_seq_one_letter_code
_entity_poly.pdbx_strand_id
1 'polypeptide(L)' 'MAKSSFVIGWNKLPKEDSAAVKEEIKVVLGIKSDPQFYRRMKGVPEPTVSEAEEITRIFNTHGVVDVWQ' A
#
# COMPACT_ATOMS: atom_id res chain seq x y z
N MET A 1 11.38 -13.00 8.55
CA MET A 1 10.52 -13.02 7.37
C MET A 1 10.24 -11.61 6.90
N ALA A 2 10.36 -11.36 5.63
CA ALA A 2 10.12 -10.02 5.10
C ALA A 2 8.65 -9.66 5.19
N LYS A 3 8.38 -8.41 5.61
CA LYS A 3 7.01 -7.90 5.66
C LYS A 3 6.71 -7.24 4.33
N SER A 4 5.91 -7.91 3.52
CA SER A 4 5.63 -7.44 2.17
C SER A 4 4.16 -7.12 1.92
N SER A 5 3.28 -7.46 2.86
CA SER A 5 1.84 -7.21 2.74
C SER A 5 1.47 -5.94 3.51
N PHE A 6 0.70 -5.06 2.87
CA PHE A 6 0.20 -3.86 3.54
C PHE A 6 -1.31 -3.91 3.78
N VAL A 7 -1.85 -5.13 3.91
CA VAL A 7 -3.26 -5.33 4.22
C VAL A 7 -3.64 -4.67 5.55
N ILE A 8 -2.76 -4.77 6.55
CA ILE A 8 -3.00 -4.17 7.86
C ILE A 8 -3.21 -2.66 7.73
N GLY A 9 -2.29 -1.99 7.02
CA GLY A 9 -2.42 -0.55 6.82
C GLY A 9 -3.69 -0.20 6.05
N TRP A 10 -3.98 -0.98 5.01
CA TRP A 10 -5.18 -0.75 4.21
C TRP A 10 -6.45 -0.83 5.07
N ASN A 11 -6.53 -1.83 5.94
CA ASN A 11 -7.70 -2.00 6.80
C ASN A 11 -7.85 -0.91 7.85
N LYS A 12 -6.77 -0.19 8.15
CA LYS A 12 -6.80 0.90 9.14
C LYS A 12 -7.10 2.26 8.52
N LEU A 13 -7.15 2.35 7.20
CA LEU A 13 -7.46 3.61 6.53
C LEU A 13 -8.92 4.01 6.77
N PRO A 14 -9.18 5.32 7.00
CA PRO A 14 -10.54 5.80 6.91
C PRO A 14 -11.11 5.50 5.53
N LYS A 15 -12.37 5.11 5.48
CA LYS A 15 -12.99 4.69 4.25
C LYS A 15 -12.93 5.79 3.18
N GLU A 16 -13.10 7.04 3.60
CA GLU A 16 -13.07 8.18 2.70
C GLU A 16 -11.71 8.42 2.06
N ASP A 17 -10.63 7.89 2.67
CA ASP A 17 -9.27 8.07 2.16
C ASP A 17 -8.84 6.93 1.24
N SER A 18 -9.56 5.83 1.21
CA SER A 18 -9.10 4.63 0.54
C SER A 18 -8.93 4.82 -0.96
N ALA A 19 -9.83 5.53 -1.62
CA ALA A 19 -9.72 5.75 -3.05
C ALA A 19 -8.47 6.55 -3.41
N ALA A 20 -8.20 7.62 -2.65
CA ALA A 20 -7.03 8.45 -2.90
C ALA A 20 -5.74 7.68 -2.66
N VAL A 21 -5.67 6.93 -1.56
CA VAL A 21 -4.48 6.14 -1.23
C VAL A 21 -4.24 5.06 -2.29
N LYS A 22 -5.30 4.41 -2.74
CA LYS A 22 -5.16 3.39 -3.79
C LYS A 22 -4.53 3.98 -5.05
N GLU A 23 -4.99 5.16 -5.48
CA GLU A 23 -4.44 5.78 -6.67
C GLU A 23 -2.99 6.19 -6.49
N GLU A 24 -2.64 6.72 -5.33
CA GLU A 24 -1.26 7.09 -5.04
C GLU A 24 -0.34 5.87 -5.08
N ILE A 25 -0.77 4.77 -4.49
CA ILE A 25 0.04 3.55 -4.47
C ILE A 25 0.17 2.98 -5.88
N LYS A 26 -0.90 3.03 -6.67
CA LYS A 26 -0.82 2.57 -8.07
C LYS A 26 0.25 3.32 -8.85
N VAL A 27 0.35 4.63 -8.62
CA VAL A 27 1.39 5.43 -9.28
C VAL A 27 2.78 4.97 -8.84
N VAL A 28 2.98 4.78 -7.54
CA VAL A 28 4.27 4.32 -7.01
C VAL A 28 4.66 2.97 -7.59
N LEU A 29 3.71 2.06 -7.71
CA LEU A 29 3.97 0.71 -8.19
C LEU A 29 3.95 0.59 -9.71
N GLY A 30 3.50 1.63 -10.41
CA GLY A 30 3.43 1.60 -11.85
C GLY A 30 2.35 0.67 -12.39
N ILE A 31 1.27 0.49 -11.65
CA ILE A 31 0.16 -0.39 -12.05
C ILE A 31 -1.09 0.43 -12.29
N LYS A 32 -2.03 -0.13 -13.06
CA LYS A 32 -3.22 0.61 -13.48
C LYS A 32 -4.52 -0.08 -13.11
N SER A 33 -4.50 -1.40 -12.83
CA SER A 33 -5.73 -2.13 -12.59
C SER A 33 -5.90 -2.45 -11.10
N ASP A 34 -7.14 -2.55 -10.67
CA ASP A 34 -7.45 -2.92 -9.30
C ASP A 34 -6.99 -4.34 -8.95
N PRO A 35 -7.16 -5.35 -9.82
CA PRO A 35 -6.64 -6.68 -9.50
C PRO A 35 -5.14 -6.69 -9.22
N GLN A 36 -4.36 -5.91 -9.98
CA GLN A 36 -2.93 -5.80 -9.72
C GLN A 36 -2.66 -5.13 -8.38
N PHE A 37 -3.43 -4.10 -8.05
CA PHE A 37 -3.28 -3.43 -6.77
C PHE A 37 -3.51 -4.40 -5.60
N TYR A 38 -4.58 -5.18 -5.67
CA TYR A 38 -4.89 -6.10 -4.58
C TYR A 38 -3.88 -7.22 -4.46
N ARG A 39 -3.31 -7.67 -5.57
CA ARG A 39 -2.21 -8.65 -5.51
C ARG A 39 -0.99 -8.06 -4.83
N ARG A 40 -0.60 -6.84 -5.20
CA ARG A 40 0.55 -6.19 -4.59
C ARG A 40 0.30 -5.91 -3.11
N MET A 41 -0.94 -5.61 -2.74
CA MET A 41 -1.30 -5.44 -1.34
C MET A 41 -0.98 -6.69 -0.52
N LYS A 42 -1.17 -7.87 -1.11
CA LYS A 42 -0.88 -9.13 -0.45
C LYS A 42 0.60 -9.51 -0.52
N GLY A 43 1.42 -8.69 -1.17
CA GLY A 43 2.85 -8.94 -1.26
C GLY A 43 3.27 -9.79 -2.45
N VAL A 44 2.49 -9.84 -3.51
CA VAL A 44 2.77 -10.67 -4.69
C VAL A 44 2.77 -9.79 -5.94
N PRO A 45 3.93 -9.52 -6.54
CA PRO A 45 5.27 -9.76 -5.99
C PRO A 45 5.59 -8.80 -4.84
N GLU A 46 6.66 -9.10 -4.12
CA GLU A 46 7.08 -8.25 -3.02
C GLU A 46 7.49 -6.88 -3.52
N PRO A 47 7.20 -5.80 -2.78
CA PRO A 47 7.65 -4.48 -3.16
C PRO A 47 9.17 -4.35 -2.97
N THR A 48 9.78 -3.48 -3.77
CA THR A 48 11.18 -3.13 -3.54
C THR A 48 11.28 -2.27 -2.28
N VAL A 49 12.50 -2.07 -1.79
CA VAL A 49 12.73 -1.22 -0.62
C VAL A 49 12.20 0.19 -0.90
N SER A 50 12.47 0.74 -2.08
CA SER A 50 11.98 2.07 -2.44
C SER A 50 10.46 2.12 -2.48
N GLU A 51 9.83 1.12 -3.05
CA GLU A 51 8.37 1.06 -3.11
C GLU A 51 7.77 0.98 -1.72
N ALA A 52 8.37 0.15 -0.85
CA ALA A 52 7.87 0.00 0.52
C ALA A 52 7.98 1.31 1.29
N GLU A 53 9.07 2.05 1.11
CA GLU A 53 9.24 3.35 1.77
C GLU A 53 8.19 4.35 1.30
N GLU A 54 7.93 4.40 0.00
CA GLU A 54 6.93 5.31 -0.53
C GLU A 54 5.52 4.96 -0.04
N ILE A 55 5.20 3.67 -0.02
CA ILE A 55 3.90 3.21 0.46
C ILE A 55 3.74 3.57 1.95
N THR A 56 4.78 3.34 2.75
CA THR A 56 4.75 3.69 4.16
C THR A 56 4.48 5.18 4.34
N ARG A 57 5.15 6.02 3.55
CA ARG A 57 4.96 7.47 3.64
C ARG A 57 3.53 7.86 3.29
N ILE A 58 2.95 7.25 2.27
CA ILE A 58 1.57 7.52 1.87
C ILE A 58 0.63 7.22 3.04
N PHE A 59 0.77 6.04 3.64
CA PHE A 59 -0.08 5.67 4.77
C PHE A 59 0.11 6.60 5.96
N ASN A 60 1.37 6.97 6.24
CA ASN A 60 1.65 7.88 7.36
C ASN A 60 0.99 9.24 7.16
N THR A 61 0.97 9.73 5.92
CA THR A 61 0.31 10.99 5.59
C THR A 61 -1.18 10.94 5.92
N HIS A 62 -1.78 9.77 5.84
CA HIS A 62 -3.19 9.58 6.15
C HIS A 62 -3.42 9.07 7.57
N GLY A 63 -2.42 9.18 8.43
CA GLY A 63 -2.56 8.85 9.86
C GLY A 63 -2.42 7.38 10.20
N VAL A 64 -1.98 6.55 9.25
CA VAL A 64 -1.79 5.13 9.49
C VAL A 64 -0.30 4.86 9.66
N VAL A 65 0.09 4.36 10.84
CA VAL A 65 1.48 4.10 11.17
C VAL A 65 1.85 2.64 10.97
N ASP A 66 0.92 1.77 11.29
CA ASP A 66 1.13 0.32 11.29
C ASP A 66 0.66 -0.23 9.94
N VAL A 67 1.58 -0.34 9.00
CA VAL A 67 1.25 -0.63 7.60
C VAL A 67 1.51 -2.09 7.25
N TRP A 68 2.67 -2.59 7.66
CA TRP A 68 3.18 -3.87 7.14
C TRP A 68 2.93 -5.02 8.08
N GLN A 69 2.76 -6.17 7.47
CA GLN A 69 2.58 -7.40 8.21
C GLN A 69 3.83 -8.25 8.10
#